data_8db44730e3c504b9c51b682dca0b2936
#
_entry.id   8db44730e3c504b9c51b682dca0b2936
#
_cell.length_a   1.000
_cell.length_b   1.000
_cell.length_c   1.000
_cell.angle_alpha   90.00
_cell.angle_beta   90.00
_cell.angle_gamma   90.00
#
_symmetry.space_group_name_H-M   'P 1'
#
loop_
_entity.id
_entity.type
_entity.pdbx_description
1 polymer ?
#
loop_
_entity_poly.entity_id
_entity_poly.type
_entity_poly.pdbx_seq_one_letter_code
_entity_poly.pdbx_strand_id
1 'polypeptide(L)'
;MKEKCLKSDVFLNENIFCDSLEQAVDADFTLPDFCPDISKIFKCNAIPRIVSKSLNGASVTLDGNVTVTILYCDKENRFCSYEYIYPFSKTAELPRDASGSNIIAKAKCDYINCRAVTGRKIDIHGAVGINLRVFKRKCDEIISDIDDELIEVKRITSPATVPMGYAEKYLLIEEDIPLSSAQMSIESILKTNSSVCVKETKIINDKAVVKGEMFVSVLYCPEGEGTPQIIKTTLPFSQIIDIDGVTDSCECDCKAEICVMDIKPKVTASAEQRCIGINAKILLSCESYCSNEIPMISDAFSRKFEADIKRKNLAFEKITNTISEKFNCKKSIDLDFNINNIIDVWCSVQNCYTKFDDGKMVVSGTLMTGIFACDENNIPIYFEKPTDFEYKIPFNETMGIPHCDPQIEVVSCGFTIISAAKIEIHTELGINAGIYEKKEISLVCDMEVDENKPIKRDKKCAMVIYYAGENDTLWDIAHKFSASLNEIMSVNKMDSEDLCNGKMLLVPLV
;
A
#
# COMPACT_ATOMS: atom_id res chain seq x y z
N MET A 1 -0.70 32.84 32.79
CA MET A 1 0.33 32.56 31.79
C MET A 1 -0.13 31.87 30.51
N LYS A 2 -1.35 31.31 30.40
CA LYS A 2 -1.89 30.74 29.14
C LYS A 2 -1.90 31.71 27.94
N GLU A 3 -1.90 33.00 28.18
CA GLU A 3 -1.94 34.06 27.14
C GLU A 3 -0.59 34.30 26.42
N LYS A 4 0.52 33.76 26.95
CA LYS A 4 1.85 33.95 26.34
C LYS A 4 2.33 32.74 25.50
N CYS A 5 1.60 31.64 25.51
CA CYS A 5 1.91 30.46 24.68
C CYS A 5 1.30 30.63 23.30
N LEU A 6 2.16 30.65 22.27
CA LEU A 6 1.73 30.58 20.88
C LEU A 6 1.45 29.11 20.58
N LYS A 7 0.26 28.85 20.04
CA LYS A 7 -0.19 27.51 19.69
C LYS A 7 -0.30 27.36 18.18
N SER A 8 -0.01 26.16 17.69
CA SER A 8 -0.13 25.79 16.30
C SER A 8 -0.83 24.46 16.17
N ASP A 9 -1.65 24.34 15.13
CA ASP A 9 -2.32 23.11 14.77
C ASP A 9 -1.36 22.20 13.98
N VAL A 10 -1.27 20.95 14.40
CA VAL A 10 -0.54 19.90 13.69
C VAL A 10 -1.52 18.83 13.26
N PHE A 11 -1.49 18.51 11.98
CA PHE A 11 -2.34 17.49 11.40
C PHE A 11 -1.57 16.17 11.23
N LEU A 12 -2.15 15.10 11.73
CA LEU A 12 -1.58 13.75 11.70
C LEU A 12 -2.63 12.75 11.18
N ASN A 13 -2.20 11.66 10.58
CA ASN A 13 -3.08 10.52 10.31
C ASN A 13 -3.19 9.65 11.57
N GLU A 14 -4.39 9.52 12.10
CA GLU A 14 -4.70 8.65 13.21
C GLU A 14 -5.34 7.36 12.68
N ASN A 15 -4.64 6.23 12.80
CA ASN A 15 -5.22 4.93 12.52
C ASN A 15 -6.16 4.52 13.65
N ILE A 16 -7.44 4.30 13.33
CA ILE A 16 -8.47 3.83 14.26
C ILE A 16 -8.46 2.31 14.29
N PHE A 17 -8.27 1.70 13.12
CA PHE A 17 -8.23 0.26 12.96
C PHE A 17 -7.27 -0.11 11.82
N CYS A 18 -6.49 -1.15 12.02
CA CYS A 18 -5.60 -1.71 10.99
C CYS A 18 -5.39 -3.18 11.29
N ASP A 19 -6.13 -4.04 10.59
CA ASP A 19 -6.08 -5.49 10.82
C ASP A 19 -6.51 -6.26 9.56
N SER A 20 -6.26 -7.57 9.57
CA SER A 20 -6.66 -8.50 8.53
C SER A 20 -7.87 -9.32 8.97
N LEU A 21 -8.90 -9.33 8.13
CA LEU A 21 -10.13 -10.08 8.33
C LEU A 21 -10.13 -11.28 7.39
N GLU A 22 -10.70 -12.40 7.82
CA GLU A 22 -10.88 -13.57 6.99
C GLU A 22 -12.36 -13.72 6.60
N GLN A 23 -12.60 -14.03 5.33
CA GLN A 23 -13.90 -14.38 4.77
C GLN A 23 -13.84 -15.77 4.16
N ALA A 24 -14.57 -16.73 4.74
CA ALA A 24 -14.70 -18.06 4.16
C ALA A 24 -15.49 -18.03 2.83
N VAL A 25 -15.09 -18.88 1.92
CA VAL A 25 -15.72 -19.08 0.60
C VAL A 25 -16.09 -20.56 0.48
N ASP A 26 -17.31 -20.86 0.87
CA ASP A 26 -17.85 -22.23 0.82
C ASP A 26 -19.07 -22.27 -0.11
N ALA A 27 -19.01 -23.07 -1.15
CA ALA A 27 -20.11 -23.22 -2.09
C ALA A 27 -20.19 -24.63 -2.67
N ASP A 28 -21.41 -25.11 -2.83
CA ASP A 28 -21.73 -26.38 -3.48
C ASP A 28 -22.78 -26.05 -4.57
N PHE A 29 -22.52 -26.44 -5.78
CA PHE A 29 -23.43 -26.18 -6.89
C PHE A 29 -23.35 -27.24 -8.00
N THR A 30 -24.36 -27.26 -8.85
CA THR A 30 -24.41 -28.12 -10.04
C THR A 30 -24.17 -27.29 -11.28
N LEU A 31 -23.28 -27.75 -12.17
CA LEU A 31 -23.07 -27.10 -13.46
C LEU A 31 -24.39 -26.97 -14.24
N PRO A 32 -24.65 -25.84 -14.89
CA PRO A 32 -25.80 -25.64 -15.78
C PRO A 32 -25.80 -26.66 -16.93
N ASP A 33 -26.98 -26.98 -17.46
CA ASP A 33 -27.15 -28.05 -18.47
C ASP A 33 -26.39 -27.81 -19.78
N PHE A 34 -26.09 -26.55 -20.09
CA PHE A 34 -25.30 -26.19 -21.26
C PHE A 34 -23.78 -26.45 -21.09
N CYS A 35 -23.30 -26.68 -19.87
CA CYS A 35 -21.91 -27.01 -19.62
C CYS A 35 -21.65 -28.50 -19.81
N PRO A 36 -20.56 -28.91 -20.48
CA PRO A 36 -20.12 -30.29 -20.56
C PRO A 36 -19.79 -30.89 -19.18
N ASP A 37 -19.96 -32.21 -19.05
CA ASP A 37 -19.58 -32.92 -17.82
C ASP A 37 -18.06 -32.83 -17.58
N ILE A 38 -17.68 -32.61 -16.32
CA ILE A 38 -16.28 -32.56 -15.88
C ILE A 38 -15.69 -33.96 -15.94
N SER A 39 -14.59 -34.12 -16.68
CA SER A 39 -13.70 -35.27 -16.62
C SER A 39 -12.54 -35.01 -15.64
N LYS A 40 -11.89 -33.84 -15.76
CA LYS A 40 -10.76 -33.43 -14.93
C LYS A 40 -10.74 -31.93 -14.74
N ILE A 41 -10.60 -31.47 -13.50
CA ILE A 41 -10.34 -30.06 -13.18
C ILE A 41 -8.83 -29.80 -13.28
N PHE A 42 -8.45 -28.77 -14.03
CA PHE A 42 -7.06 -28.33 -14.15
C PHE A 42 -6.72 -27.31 -13.08
N LYS A 43 -7.55 -26.26 -12.97
CA LYS A 43 -7.34 -25.15 -12.06
C LYS A 43 -8.66 -24.57 -11.56
N CYS A 44 -8.67 -24.24 -10.29
CA CYS A 44 -9.61 -23.32 -9.69
C CYS A 44 -8.88 -22.04 -9.31
N ASN A 45 -9.37 -20.92 -9.78
CA ASN A 45 -8.82 -19.61 -9.49
C ASN A 45 -9.90 -18.74 -8.86
N ALA A 46 -9.56 -17.97 -7.81
CA ALA A 46 -10.49 -17.09 -7.13
C ALA A 46 -9.92 -15.66 -7.12
N ILE A 47 -10.72 -14.73 -7.60
CA ILE A 47 -10.38 -13.30 -7.62
C ILE A 47 -11.41 -12.56 -6.77
N PRO A 48 -11.08 -12.21 -5.52
CA PRO A 48 -11.94 -11.41 -4.69
C PRO A 48 -11.89 -9.94 -5.11
N ARG A 49 -13.03 -9.25 -5.05
CA ARG A 49 -13.15 -7.82 -5.31
C ARG A 49 -14.09 -7.18 -4.31
N ILE A 50 -13.68 -6.05 -3.73
CA ILE A 50 -14.53 -5.23 -2.88
C ILE A 50 -15.29 -4.27 -3.80
N VAL A 51 -16.61 -4.32 -3.74
CA VAL A 51 -17.52 -3.53 -4.58
C VAL A 51 -17.96 -2.26 -3.86
N SER A 52 -18.22 -2.36 -2.56
CA SER A 52 -18.64 -1.23 -1.72
C SER A 52 -18.04 -1.30 -0.32
N LYS A 53 -17.90 -0.12 0.28
CA LYS A 53 -17.43 0.08 1.65
C LYS A 53 -18.39 1.06 2.33
N SER A 54 -18.86 0.73 3.52
CA SER A 54 -19.71 1.62 4.31
C SER A 54 -19.25 1.67 5.76
N LEU A 55 -19.33 2.87 6.35
CA LEU A 55 -18.97 3.15 7.73
C LEU A 55 -20.21 3.65 8.48
N ASN A 56 -20.56 2.95 9.56
CA ASN A 56 -21.69 3.30 10.43
C ASN A 56 -21.20 3.32 11.88
N GLY A 57 -20.86 4.53 12.39
CA GLY A 57 -20.38 4.68 13.76
C GLY A 57 -19.11 3.89 14.01
N ALA A 58 -19.18 2.86 14.83
CA ALA A 58 -18.07 1.96 15.18
C ALA A 58 -18.08 0.65 14.38
N SER A 59 -18.65 0.62 13.18
CA SER A 59 -18.74 -0.59 12.36
C SER A 59 -18.48 -0.29 10.88
N VAL A 60 -17.65 -1.11 10.25
CA VAL A 60 -17.38 -1.06 8.79
C VAL A 60 -17.97 -2.30 8.15
N THR A 61 -18.76 -2.10 7.11
CA THR A 61 -19.27 -3.19 6.27
C THR A 61 -18.61 -3.12 4.88
N LEU A 62 -18.10 -4.24 4.44
CA LEU A 62 -17.44 -4.45 3.15
C LEU A 62 -18.26 -5.46 2.36
N ASP A 63 -18.83 -5.01 1.23
CA ASP A 63 -19.51 -5.89 0.31
C ASP A 63 -18.66 -6.19 -0.89
N GLY A 64 -18.63 -7.42 -1.33
CA GLY A 64 -17.80 -7.85 -2.42
C GLY A 64 -18.24 -9.13 -3.06
N ASN A 65 -17.49 -9.53 -4.08
CA ASN A 65 -17.69 -10.78 -4.80
C ASN A 65 -16.35 -11.50 -4.94
N VAL A 66 -16.40 -12.83 -4.86
CA VAL A 66 -15.30 -13.70 -5.28
C VAL A 66 -15.67 -14.35 -6.59
N THR A 67 -14.99 -13.98 -7.67
CA THR A 67 -15.14 -14.64 -8.96
C THR A 67 -14.29 -15.89 -8.98
N VAL A 68 -14.93 -17.06 -8.96
CA VAL A 68 -14.26 -18.36 -9.00
C VAL A 68 -14.34 -18.91 -10.41
N THR A 69 -13.20 -19.04 -11.09
CA THR A 69 -13.09 -19.61 -12.43
C THR A 69 -12.54 -21.03 -12.32
N ILE A 70 -13.30 -21.99 -12.84
CA ILE A 70 -12.94 -23.39 -12.88
C ILE A 70 -12.57 -23.76 -14.31
N LEU A 71 -11.30 -24.10 -14.53
CA LEU A 71 -10.80 -24.60 -15.80
C LEU A 71 -10.76 -26.12 -15.76
N TYR A 72 -11.44 -26.79 -16.70
CA TYR A 72 -11.56 -28.23 -16.72
C TYR A 72 -11.56 -28.80 -18.15
N CYS A 73 -11.48 -30.10 -18.29
CA CYS A 73 -11.81 -30.77 -19.55
C CYS A 73 -13.03 -31.71 -19.40
N ASP A 74 -13.71 -31.91 -20.50
CA ASP A 74 -14.77 -32.90 -20.64
C ASP A 74 -14.21 -34.29 -20.97
N LYS A 75 -15.08 -35.27 -21.23
CA LYS A 75 -14.74 -36.64 -21.58
C LYS A 75 -14.04 -36.78 -22.94
N GLU A 76 -14.16 -35.78 -23.80
CA GLU A 76 -13.54 -35.69 -25.12
C GLU A 76 -12.24 -34.89 -25.12
N ASN A 77 -11.72 -34.53 -23.90
CA ASN A 77 -10.56 -33.68 -23.67
C ASN A 77 -10.69 -32.26 -24.24
N ARG A 78 -11.91 -31.76 -24.46
CA ARG A 78 -12.13 -30.39 -24.86
C ARG A 78 -11.95 -29.46 -23.65
N PHE A 79 -11.36 -28.30 -23.89
CA PHE A 79 -11.17 -27.29 -22.87
C PHE A 79 -12.47 -26.56 -22.54
N CYS A 80 -12.80 -26.53 -21.27
CA CYS A 80 -14.02 -25.92 -20.77
C CYS A 80 -13.70 -25.02 -19.57
N SER A 81 -14.53 -24.05 -19.33
CA SER A 81 -14.49 -23.25 -18.12
C SER A 81 -15.90 -22.96 -17.61
N TYR A 82 -15.97 -22.73 -16.33
CA TYR A 82 -17.18 -22.23 -15.68
C TYR A 82 -16.81 -21.15 -14.66
N GLU A 83 -17.55 -20.05 -14.65
CA GLU A 83 -17.35 -18.98 -13.72
C GLU A 83 -18.52 -18.95 -12.72
N TYR A 84 -18.18 -18.98 -11.44
CA TYR A 84 -19.11 -18.88 -10.33
C TYR A 84 -18.82 -17.61 -9.52
N ILE A 85 -19.84 -16.80 -9.29
CA ILE A 85 -19.71 -15.58 -8.50
C ILE A 85 -20.25 -15.84 -7.10
N TYR A 86 -19.37 -15.76 -6.11
CA TYR A 86 -19.69 -15.88 -4.68
C TYR A 86 -19.78 -14.49 -4.05
N PRO A 87 -20.98 -13.99 -3.72
CA PRO A 87 -21.13 -12.71 -3.04
C PRO A 87 -20.78 -12.85 -1.55
N PHE A 88 -20.17 -11.83 -0.96
CA PHE A 88 -19.93 -11.77 0.47
C PHE A 88 -20.22 -10.38 1.03
N SER A 89 -20.56 -10.35 2.32
CA SER A 89 -20.64 -9.13 3.13
C SER A 89 -19.92 -9.38 4.44
N LYS A 90 -18.86 -8.60 4.71
CA LYS A 90 -18.04 -8.72 5.92
C LYS A 90 -18.15 -7.47 6.75
N THR A 91 -18.51 -7.64 8.02
CA THR A 91 -18.57 -6.54 8.98
C THR A 91 -17.42 -6.63 9.97
N ALA A 92 -16.76 -5.51 10.23
CA ALA A 92 -15.73 -5.35 11.25
C ALA A 92 -16.17 -4.34 12.29
N GLU A 93 -16.08 -4.71 13.57
CA GLU A 93 -16.30 -3.82 14.70
C GLU A 93 -15.02 -3.03 15.00
N LEU A 94 -15.18 -1.72 15.15
CA LEU A 94 -14.08 -0.80 15.43
C LEU A 94 -14.01 -0.51 16.94
N PRO A 95 -12.83 -0.18 17.49
CA PRO A 95 -12.66 0.07 18.92
C PRO A 95 -13.40 1.32 19.43
N ARG A 96 -13.82 2.21 18.53
CA ARG A 96 -14.55 3.44 18.81
C ARG A 96 -15.29 3.97 17.60
N ASP A 97 -16.13 4.99 17.80
CA ASP A 97 -16.78 5.71 16.69
C ASP A 97 -15.73 6.26 15.71
N ALA A 98 -15.91 5.95 14.45
CA ALA A 98 -15.02 6.32 13.36
C ALA A 98 -15.71 7.21 12.31
N SER A 99 -16.82 7.85 12.66
CA SER A 99 -17.56 8.71 11.73
C SER A 99 -16.65 9.75 11.08
N GLY A 100 -16.77 9.89 9.75
CA GLY A 100 -15.92 10.78 8.95
C GLY A 100 -14.50 10.26 8.70
N SER A 101 -14.22 8.99 8.98
CA SER A 101 -12.94 8.35 8.65
C SER A 101 -12.91 7.79 7.24
N ASN A 102 -11.70 7.63 6.72
CA ASN A 102 -11.42 7.01 5.44
C ASN A 102 -11.21 5.50 5.62
N ILE A 103 -11.60 4.72 4.60
CA ILE A 103 -11.51 3.26 4.61
C ILE A 103 -10.66 2.82 3.41
N ILE A 104 -9.57 2.12 3.68
CA ILE A 104 -8.83 1.36 2.67
C ILE A 104 -9.03 -0.12 2.99
N ALA A 105 -9.50 -0.87 1.99
CA ALA A 105 -9.71 -2.31 2.15
C ALA A 105 -9.24 -3.02 0.89
N LYS A 106 -8.39 -4.04 1.06
CA LYS A 106 -7.85 -4.87 -0.04
C LYS A 106 -8.16 -6.33 0.23
N ALA A 107 -8.77 -6.99 -0.75
CA ALA A 107 -9.07 -8.41 -0.67
C ALA A 107 -8.07 -9.24 -1.49
N LYS A 108 -7.63 -10.37 -0.94
CA LYS A 108 -6.74 -11.33 -1.58
C LYS A 108 -7.24 -12.74 -1.31
N CYS A 109 -7.16 -13.63 -2.30
CA CYS A 109 -7.41 -15.04 -2.09
C CYS A 109 -6.24 -15.66 -1.33
N ASP A 110 -6.50 -16.21 -0.15
CA ASP A 110 -5.50 -16.94 0.63
C ASP A 110 -5.33 -18.36 0.10
N TYR A 111 -6.45 -19.04 -0.11
CA TYR A 111 -6.48 -20.33 -0.79
C TYR A 111 -7.87 -20.60 -1.36
N ILE A 112 -7.93 -21.45 -2.38
CA ILE A 112 -9.17 -21.98 -2.96
C ILE A 112 -8.95 -23.43 -3.42
N ASN A 113 -9.83 -24.33 -3.00
CA ASN A 113 -9.89 -25.70 -3.43
C ASN A 113 -11.21 -25.96 -4.12
N CYS A 114 -11.17 -26.72 -5.21
CA CYS A 114 -12.31 -27.06 -6.01
C CYS A 114 -12.31 -28.57 -6.25
N ARG A 115 -13.41 -29.23 -5.97
CA ARG A 115 -13.55 -30.68 -6.12
C ARG A 115 -14.79 -31.00 -6.93
N ALA A 116 -14.64 -31.80 -7.96
CA ALA A 116 -15.75 -32.42 -8.65
C ALA A 116 -16.23 -33.63 -7.82
N VAL A 117 -17.40 -33.51 -7.20
CA VAL A 117 -18.04 -34.62 -6.46
C VAL A 117 -18.63 -35.62 -7.44
N THR A 118 -19.19 -35.13 -8.54
CA THR A 118 -19.64 -35.88 -9.72
C THR A 118 -19.22 -35.13 -10.96
N GLY A 119 -19.46 -35.65 -12.13
CA GLY A 119 -19.19 -34.94 -13.40
C GLY A 119 -19.90 -33.57 -13.53
N ARG A 120 -20.87 -33.26 -12.67
CA ARG A 120 -21.64 -32.01 -12.70
C ARG A 120 -21.70 -31.28 -11.35
N LYS A 121 -21.46 -31.97 -10.24
CA LYS A 121 -21.53 -31.37 -8.90
C LYS A 121 -20.13 -30.96 -8.43
N ILE A 122 -19.99 -29.68 -8.10
CA ILE A 122 -18.77 -29.05 -7.65
C ILE A 122 -18.93 -28.59 -6.22
N ASP A 123 -17.88 -28.82 -5.45
CA ASP A 123 -17.71 -28.35 -4.08
C ASP A 123 -16.48 -27.41 -4.06
N ILE A 124 -16.68 -26.20 -3.52
CA ILE A 124 -15.64 -25.17 -3.40
C ILE A 124 -15.45 -24.86 -1.92
N HIS A 125 -14.20 -24.86 -1.50
CA HIS A 125 -13.80 -24.48 -0.15
C HIS A 125 -12.55 -23.60 -0.19
N GLY A 126 -12.60 -22.44 0.45
CA GLY A 126 -11.49 -21.47 0.43
C GLY A 126 -11.64 -20.34 1.44
N ALA A 127 -10.68 -19.45 1.44
CA ALA A 127 -10.69 -18.24 2.25
C ALA A 127 -10.11 -17.05 1.49
N VAL A 128 -10.65 -15.88 1.82
CA VAL A 128 -10.21 -14.58 1.34
C VAL A 128 -9.77 -13.76 2.54
N GLY A 129 -8.53 -13.32 2.55
CA GLY A 129 -8.01 -12.32 3.48
C GLY A 129 -8.39 -10.91 3.03
N ILE A 130 -8.86 -10.07 3.96
CA ILE A 130 -9.20 -8.68 3.70
C ILE A 130 -8.40 -7.81 4.65
N ASN A 131 -7.42 -7.08 4.13
CA ASN A 131 -6.68 -6.08 4.89
C ASN A 131 -7.52 -4.81 4.96
N LEU A 132 -7.89 -4.40 6.18
CA LEU A 132 -8.73 -3.23 6.44
C LEU A 132 -7.95 -2.19 7.25
N ARG A 133 -7.85 -0.96 6.73
CA ARG A 133 -7.34 0.20 7.43
C ARG A 133 -8.41 1.29 7.49
N VAL A 134 -8.72 1.75 8.71
CA VAL A 134 -9.63 2.87 8.97
C VAL A 134 -8.84 3.97 9.64
N PHE A 135 -8.81 5.15 9.05
CA PHE A 135 -8.00 6.26 9.52
C PHE A 135 -8.68 7.60 9.27
N LYS A 136 -8.28 8.60 10.02
CA LYS A 136 -8.74 9.97 9.81
C LYS A 136 -7.61 10.98 10.04
N ARG A 137 -7.72 12.12 9.40
CA ARG A 137 -6.91 13.29 9.71
C ARG A 137 -7.34 13.85 11.07
N LYS A 138 -6.39 13.91 12.00
CA LYS A 138 -6.57 14.46 13.34
C LYS A 138 -5.78 15.76 13.49
N CYS A 139 -6.40 16.77 14.06
CA CYS A 139 -5.75 18.00 14.46
C CYS A 139 -5.35 17.87 15.93
N ASP A 140 -4.06 18.02 16.20
CA ASP A 140 -3.52 18.16 17.56
C ASP A 140 -2.94 19.56 17.75
N GLU A 141 -3.30 20.22 18.85
CA GLU A 141 -2.76 21.53 19.22
C GLU A 141 -1.43 21.34 19.98
N ILE A 142 -0.39 22.02 19.56
CA ILE A 142 0.93 22.03 20.20
C ILE A 142 1.36 23.46 20.49
N ILE A 143 2.28 23.63 21.46
CA ILE A 143 2.92 24.91 21.68
C ILE A 143 4.07 25.06 20.68
N SER A 144 3.97 26.07 19.82
CA SER A 144 4.99 26.40 18.81
C SER A 144 6.02 27.40 19.32
N ASP A 145 5.63 28.28 20.24
CA ASP A 145 6.55 29.21 20.91
C ASP A 145 5.97 29.72 22.26
N ILE A 146 6.84 30.23 23.11
CA ILE A 146 6.47 30.86 24.37
C ILE A 146 7.17 32.22 24.42
N ASP A 147 6.36 33.29 24.43
CA ASP A 147 6.85 34.67 24.50
C ASP A 147 6.93 35.12 25.98
N ASP A 148 7.93 34.62 26.70
CA ASP A 148 8.22 35.00 28.07
C ASP A 148 9.74 34.95 28.34
N GLU A 149 10.34 36.08 28.69
CA GLU A 149 11.78 36.19 28.98
C GLU A 149 12.24 35.33 30.16
N LEU A 150 11.35 34.88 31.03
CA LEU A 150 11.66 34.01 32.17
C LEU A 150 11.60 32.54 31.84
N ILE A 151 11.20 32.19 30.63
CA ILE A 151 11.05 30.79 30.18
C ILE A 151 12.09 30.51 29.12
N GLU A 152 12.90 29.50 29.35
CA GLU A 152 13.78 28.92 28.35
C GLU A 152 13.03 27.80 27.61
N VAL A 153 13.17 27.75 26.28
CA VAL A 153 12.51 26.76 25.43
C VAL A 153 13.50 26.04 24.52
N LYS A 154 13.39 24.73 24.47
CA LYS A 154 14.16 23.89 23.54
C LYS A 154 13.37 23.73 22.26
N ARG A 155 13.68 24.58 21.30
CA ARG A 155 13.06 24.52 19.96
C ARG A 155 13.66 23.41 19.15
N ILE A 156 12.81 22.66 18.49
CA ILE A 156 13.19 21.70 17.47
C ILE A 156 12.41 22.00 16.20
N THR A 157 13.08 21.83 15.09
CA THR A 157 12.43 21.85 13.77
C THR A 157 12.52 20.44 13.23
N SER A 158 11.38 19.81 12.98
CA SER A 158 11.37 18.51 12.33
C SER A 158 10.69 18.64 10.98
N PRO A 159 11.32 18.17 9.92
CA PRO A 159 10.61 17.99 8.67
C PRO A 159 9.53 16.92 8.94
N ALA A 160 8.29 17.33 8.94
CA ALA A 160 7.15 16.45 9.09
C ALA A 160 6.33 16.49 7.80
N THR A 161 5.87 15.34 7.37
CA THR A 161 4.90 15.27 6.29
C THR A 161 3.51 15.41 6.88
N VAL A 162 2.85 16.52 6.55
CA VAL A 162 1.49 16.78 6.97
C VAL A 162 0.54 16.09 5.98
N PRO A 163 -0.35 15.20 6.44
CA PRO A 163 -1.37 14.63 5.59
C PRO A 163 -2.33 15.74 5.16
N MET A 164 -2.43 15.98 3.86
CA MET A 164 -3.33 17.00 3.30
C MET A 164 -4.73 16.44 3.10
N GLY A 165 -4.84 15.25 2.53
CA GLY A 165 -6.13 14.61 2.31
C GLY A 165 -6.02 13.22 1.74
N TYR A 166 -7.17 12.55 1.77
CA TYR A 166 -7.41 11.29 1.09
C TYR A 166 -8.61 11.46 0.17
N ALA A 167 -8.49 11.04 -1.05
CA ALA A 167 -9.58 11.06 -2.00
C ALA A 167 -9.67 9.76 -2.78
N GLU A 168 -10.90 9.37 -3.11
CA GLU A 168 -11.20 8.22 -3.96
C GLU A 168 -12.02 8.65 -5.16
N LYS A 169 -11.74 8.05 -6.31
CA LYS A 169 -12.53 8.26 -7.51
C LYS A 169 -12.65 6.98 -8.32
N TYR A 170 -13.85 6.70 -8.77
CA TYR A 170 -14.11 5.59 -9.68
C TYR A 170 -13.89 6.03 -11.12
N LEU A 171 -13.23 5.17 -11.89
CA LEU A 171 -13.04 5.26 -13.31
C LEU A 171 -13.78 4.10 -13.98
N LEU A 172 -14.56 4.36 -15.02
CA LEU A 172 -15.19 3.35 -15.87
C LEU A 172 -14.38 3.24 -17.16
N ILE A 173 -14.06 2.02 -17.54
CA ILE A 173 -13.45 1.67 -18.82
C ILE A 173 -14.41 0.78 -19.57
N GLU A 174 -14.84 1.22 -20.75
CA GLU A 174 -15.70 0.48 -21.67
C GLU A 174 -15.02 0.47 -23.03
N GLU A 175 -14.50 -0.69 -23.43
CA GLU A 175 -13.74 -0.82 -24.67
C GLU A 175 -14.11 -2.08 -25.42
N ASP A 176 -14.14 -1.99 -26.73
CA ASP A 176 -14.39 -3.07 -27.65
C ASP A 176 -13.11 -3.42 -28.42
N ILE A 177 -12.57 -4.61 -28.18
CA ILE A 177 -11.32 -5.07 -28.76
C ILE A 177 -11.62 -6.03 -29.93
N PRO A 178 -11.44 -5.60 -31.19
CA PRO A 178 -11.63 -6.47 -32.33
C PRO A 178 -10.49 -7.51 -32.42
N LEU A 179 -10.84 -8.71 -32.83
CA LEU A 179 -9.87 -9.75 -33.16
C LEU A 179 -9.07 -9.38 -34.41
N SER A 180 -7.80 -9.72 -34.43
CA SER A 180 -6.97 -9.62 -35.63
C SER A 180 -7.47 -10.60 -36.70
N SER A 181 -7.10 -10.36 -37.98
CA SER A 181 -7.46 -11.26 -39.08
C SER A 181 -6.90 -12.69 -38.93
N ALA A 182 -5.82 -12.84 -38.19
CA ALA A 182 -5.18 -14.16 -37.95
C ALA A 182 -5.87 -14.94 -36.81
N GLN A 183 -6.74 -14.31 -36.02
CA GLN A 183 -7.45 -14.93 -34.91
C GLN A 183 -8.81 -15.43 -35.39
N MET A 184 -9.23 -16.60 -34.90
CA MET A 184 -10.54 -17.18 -35.20
C MET A 184 -11.61 -16.60 -34.29
N SER A 185 -12.89 -16.69 -34.73
CA SER A 185 -14.04 -16.27 -33.93
C SER A 185 -14.09 -16.99 -32.58
N ILE A 186 -14.64 -16.32 -31.56
CA ILE A 186 -14.71 -16.82 -30.19
C ILE A 186 -15.89 -17.75 -30.03
N GLU A 187 -15.67 -18.99 -29.62
CA GLU A 187 -16.73 -19.89 -29.16
C GLU A 187 -17.02 -19.70 -27.68
N SER A 188 -15.95 -19.71 -26.85
CA SER A 188 -16.08 -19.54 -25.40
C SER A 188 -14.82 -18.93 -24.79
N ILE A 189 -14.98 -18.15 -23.75
CA ILE A 189 -13.87 -17.63 -22.94
C ILE A 189 -13.51 -18.66 -21.87
N LEU A 190 -12.24 -19.08 -21.83
CA LEU A 190 -11.74 -20.05 -20.86
C LEU A 190 -11.24 -19.37 -19.58
N LYS A 191 -10.55 -18.25 -19.74
CA LYS A 191 -9.92 -17.56 -18.60
C LYS A 191 -9.68 -16.10 -18.93
N THR A 192 -9.88 -15.24 -17.94
CA THR A 192 -9.53 -13.84 -18.01
C THR A 192 -8.53 -13.49 -16.91
N ASN A 193 -7.51 -12.72 -17.24
CA ASN A 193 -6.63 -12.07 -16.26
C ASN A 193 -6.67 -10.58 -16.50
N SER A 194 -6.67 -9.82 -15.40
CA SER A 194 -6.61 -8.37 -15.46
C SER A 194 -5.78 -7.83 -14.30
N SER A 195 -4.97 -6.82 -14.57
CA SER A 195 -4.24 -6.06 -13.58
C SER A 195 -4.26 -4.58 -13.94
N VAL A 196 -4.05 -3.72 -12.97
CA VAL A 196 -4.02 -2.27 -13.14
C VAL A 196 -2.81 -1.69 -12.43
N CYS A 197 -2.15 -0.75 -13.07
CA CYS A 197 -0.95 -0.11 -12.54
C CYS A 197 -1.00 1.40 -12.76
N VAL A 198 -0.72 2.17 -11.73
CA VAL A 198 -0.48 3.61 -11.85
C VAL A 198 0.95 3.81 -12.38
N LYS A 199 1.10 4.65 -13.40
CA LYS A 199 2.40 4.97 -14.01
C LYS A 199 2.95 6.31 -13.57
N GLU A 200 2.08 7.29 -13.46
CA GLU A 200 2.45 8.66 -13.16
C GLU A 200 1.34 9.31 -12.33
N THR A 201 1.75 10.01 -11.28
CA THR A 201 0.87 10.91 -10.53
C THR A 201 1.49 12.28 -10.53
N LYS A 202 0.71 13.29 -10.95
CA LYS A 202 1.13 14.69 -10.94
C LYS A 202 0.13 15.51 -10.15
N ILE A 203 0.63 16.26 -9.16
CA ILE A 203 -0.18 17.20 -8.40
C ILE A 203 -0.22 18.55 -9.12
N ILE A 204 -1.39 19.12 -9.18
CA ILE A 204 -1.67 20.48 -9.64
C ILE A 204 -2.65 21.04 -8.62
N ASN A 205 -2.55 22.30 -8.25
CA ASN A 205 -3.38 22.93 -7.22
C ASN A 205 -4.76 22.31 -7.04
N ASP A 206 -5.03 21.76 -5.85
CA ASP A 206 -6.27 21.08 -5.44
C ASP A 206 -6.63 19.82 -6.23
N LYS A 207 -5.68 19.23 -7.00
CA LYS A 207 -5.96 18.07 -7.85
C LYS A 207 -4.74 17.15 -7.99
N ALA A 208 -5.01 15.85 -8.12
CA ALA A 208 -4.05 14.87 -8.59
C ALA A 208 -4.47 14.36 -9.98
N VAL A 209 -3.55 14.41 -10.94
CA VAL A 209 -3.70 13.80 -12.26
C VAL A 209 -3.02 12.45 -12.22
N VAL A 210 -3.80 11.37 -12.28
CA VAL A 210 -3.31 9.99 -12.21
C VAL A 210 -3.39 9.38 -13.59
N LYS A 211 -2.26 8.88 -14.11
CA LYS A 211 -2.18 8.12 -15.35
C LYS A 211 -1.75 6.70 -15.06
N GLY A 212 -2.35 5.76 -15.75
CA GLY A 212 -2.05 4.34 -15.58
C GLY A 212 -2.46 3.51 -16.77
N GLU A 213 -2.30 2.21 -16.61
CA GLU A 213 -2.67 1.21 -17.62
C GLU A 213 -3.39 0.03 -16.95
N MET A 214 -4.41 -0.47 -17.62
CA MET A 214 -5.04 -1.74 -17.32
C MET A 214 -4.59 -2.78 -18.34
N PHE A 215 -4.04 -3.87 -17.85
CA PHE A 215 -3.62 -5.02 -18.66
C PHE A 215 -4.70 -6.08 -18.62
N VAL A 216 -5.08 -6.58 -19.79
CA VAL A 216 -6.09 -7.62 -19.94
C VAL A 216 -5.54 -8.73 -20.84
N SER A 217 -5.69 -9.97 -20.37
CA SER A 217 -5.39 -11.18 -21.12
C SER A 217 -6.59 -12.11 -21.10
N VAL A 218 -7.03 -12.55 -22.26
CA VAL A 218 -8.17 -13.44 -22.44
C VAL A 218 -7.73 -14.69 -23.19
N LEU A 219 -7.86 -15.83 -22.55
CA LEU A 219 -7.70 -17.14 -23.18
C LEU A 219 -9.10 -17.61 -23.61
N TYR A 220 -9.25 -18.00 -24.87
CA TYR A 220 -10.54 -18.42 -25.44
C TYR A 220 -10.41 -19.64 -26.35
N CYS A 221 -11.48 -20.41 -26.45
CA CYS A 221 -11.65 -21.42 -27.48
C CYS A 221 -12.15 -20.76 -28.76
N PRO A 222 -11.47 -20.99 -29.90
CA PRO A 222 -11.98 -20.58 -31.20
C PRO A 222 -13.15 -21.46 -31.64
N GLU A 223 -14.01 -20.93 -32.53
CA GLU A 223 -15.07 -21.73 -33.20
C GLU A 223 -14.45 -22.83 -34.03
N GLY A 224 -15.00 -24.05 -33.91
CA GLY A 224 -14.52 -25.24 -34.60
C GLY A 224 -13.42 -26.01 -33.85
N GLU A 225 -12.71 -26.89 -34.54
CA GLU A 225 -11.62 -27.68 -33.97
C GLU A 225 -10.31 -26.87 -33.99
N GLY A 226 -10.03 -26.12 -32.94
CA GLY A 226 -8.83 -25.29 -32.81
C GLY A 226 -8.22 -25.32 -31.40
N THR A 227 -6.91 -25.10 -31.32
CA THR A 227 -6.24 -24.89 -30.03
C THR A 227 -6.65 -23.55 -29.46
N PRO A 228 -6.80 -23.44 -28.12
CA PRO A 228 -7.08 -22.18 -27.48
C PRO A 228 -6.14 -21.04 -27.89
N GLN A 229 -6.68 -19.84 -28.04
CA GLN A 229 -5.97 -18.64 -28.48
C GLN A 229 -5.99 -17.56 -27.37
N ILE A 230 -5.01 -16.65 -27.41
CA ILE A 230 -4.84 -15.61 -26.41
C ILE A 230 -4.97 -14.23 -27.06
N ILE A 231 -5.72 -13.37 -26.39
CA ILE A 231 -5.77 -11.92 -26.67
C ILE A 231 -5.11 -11.21 -25.51
N LYS A 232 -4.14 -10.35 -25.79
CA LYS A 232 -3.52 -9.47 -24.80
C LYS A 232 -3.71 -8.02 -25.25
N THR A 233 -4.20 -7.17 -24.37
CA THR A 233 -4.38 -5.74 -24.62
C THR A 233 -4.01 -4.92 -23.42
N THR A 234 -3.62 -3.68 -23.68
CA THR A 234 -3.29 -2.68 -22.66
C THR A 234 -4.14 -1.45 -22.89
N LEU A 235 -4.92 -1.05 -21.90
CA LEU A 235 -5.84 0.06 -21.94
C LEU A 235 -5.28 1.20 -21.09
N PRO A 236 -4.77 2.28 -21.68
CA PRO A 236 -4.29 3.44 -20.92
C PRO A 236 -5.47 4.22 -20.35
N PHE A 237 -5.28 4.81 -19.18
CA PHE A 237 -6.26 5.72 -18.59
C PHE A 237 -5.60 6.96 -18.01
N SER A 238 -6.40 8.01 -17.90
CA SER A 238 -6.03 9.24 -17.20
C SER A 238 -7.25 9.77 -16.44
N GLN A 239 -7.06 10.06 -15.14
CA GLN A 239 -8.12 10.55 -14.28
C GLN A 239 -7.64 11.71 -13.43
N ILE A 240 -8.50 12.71 -13.27
CA ILE A 240 -8.28 13.82 -12.34
C ILE A 240 -9.07 13.53 -11.06
N ILE A 241 -8.39 13.64 -9.91
CA ILE A 241 -8.96 13.44 -8.58
C ILE A 241 -8.83 14.77 -7.84
N ASP A 242 -9.95 15.29 -7.33
CA ASP A 242 -9.95 16.53 -6.56
C ASP A 242 -9.50 16.23 -5.11
N ILE A 243 -8.50 16.94 -4.62
CA ILE A 243 -7.95 16.81 -3.26
C ILE A 243 -7.69 18.22 -2.73
N ASP A 244 -8.54 18.70 -1.85
CA ASP A 244 -8.49 20.07 -1.34
C ASP A 244 -7.17 20.37 -0.61
N GLY A 245 -6.59 21.54 -0.91
CA GLY A 245 -5.42 22.07 -0.23
C GLY A 245 -4.07 21.51 -0.68
N VAL A 246 -4.03 20.63 -1.70
CA VAL A 246 -2.74 20.16 -2.26
C VAL A 246 -2.15 21.18 -3.21
N THR A 247 -0.83 21.32 -3.16
CA THR A 247 -0.03 22.20 -4.00
C THR A 247 1.02 21.39 -4.77
N ASP A 248 1.68 22.00 -5.73
CA ASP A 248 2.75 21.36 -6.53
C ASP A 248 3.94 20.86 -5.70
N SER A 249 4.07 21.34 -4.44
CA SER A 249 5.09 20.87 -3.49
C SER A 249 4.70 19.63 -2.69
N CYS A 250 3.44 19.17 -2.83
CA CYS A 250 2.95 17.98 -2.15
C CYS A 250 3.25 16.72 -2.96
N GLU A 251 3.37 15.60 -2.27
CA GLU A 251 3.50 14.27 -2.85
C GLU A 251 2.18 13.50 -2.70
N CYS A 252 1.94 12.53 -3.56
CA CYS A 252 0.74 11.72 -3.53
C CYS A 252 1.08 10.25 -3.78
N ASP A 253 0.68 9.38 -2.85
CA ASP A 253 0.69 7.93 -3.02
C ASP A 253 -0.65 7.51 -3.61
N CYS A 254 -0.65 7.14 -4.90
CA CYS A 254 -1.85 6.74 -5.62
C CYS A 254 -1.84 5.25 -5.91
N LYS A 255 -2.96 4.59 -5.60
CA LYS A 255 -3.19 3.17 -5.85
C LYS A 255 -4.41 2.98 -6.73
N ALA A 256 -4.40 1.90 -7.51
CA ALA A 256 -5.51 1.55 -8.39
C ALA A 256 -5.96 0.11 -8.10
N GLU A 257 -7.26 -0.12 -8.05
CA GLU A 257 -7.86 -1.44 -7.81
C GLU A 257 -9.04 -1.67 -8.74
N ILE A 258 -9.15 -2.89 -9.30
CA ILE A 258 -10.29 -3.28 -10.13
C ILE A 258 -11.41 -3.78 -9.23
N CYS A 259 -12.49 -2.99 -9.12
CA CYS A 259 -13.67 -3.34 -8.32
C CYS A 259 -14.66 -4.23 -9.08
N VAL A 260 -14.80 -3.99 -10.37
CA VAL A 260 -15.69 -4.77 -11.25
C VAL A 260 -14.97 -5.03 -12.56
N MET A 261 -15.09 -6.26 -13.08
CA MET A 261 -14.59 -6.65 -14.39
C MET A 261 -15.61 -7.57 -15.04
N ASP A 262 -16.07 -7.20 -16.23
CA ASP A 262 -16.93 -8.01 -17.08
C ASP A 262 -16.32 -8.04 -18.49
N ILE A 263 -16.03 -9.26 -18.97
CA ILE A 263 -15.44 -9.50 -20.28
C ILE A 263 -16.32 -10.50 -21.02
N LYS A 264 -16.85 -10.10 -22.17
CA LYS A 264 -17.77 -10.90 -22.96
C LYS A 264 -17.46 -10.83 -24.43
N PRO A 265 -17.65 -11.95 -25.17
CA PRO A 265 -17.61 -11.88 -26.62
C PRO A 265 -18.77 -11.04 -27.13
N LYS A 266 -18.51 -10.23 -28.14
CA LYS A 266 -19.50 -9.41 -28.83
C LYS A 266 -19.63 -9.84 -30.28
N VAL A 267 -20.86 -9.89 -30.77
CA VAL A 267 -21.17 -10.17 -32.16
C VAL A 267 -20.88 -8.94 -33.00
N THR A 268 -20.11 -9.08 -34.07
CA THR A 268 -19.87 -8.03 -35.06
C THR A 268 -21.01 -7.95 -36.10
N ALA A 269 -20.94 -6.95 -36.97
CA ALA A 269 -21.94 -6.80 -38.05
C ALA A 269 -22.03 -8.01 -39.03
N SER A 270 -21.00 -8.84 -39.07
CA SER A 270 -20.96 -10.11 -39.82
C SER A 270 -21.67 -11.28 -39.11
N ALA A 271 -22.30 -11.05 -37.97
CA ALA A 271 -22.90 -12.08 -37.09
C ALA A 271 -21.89 -13.07 -36.47
N GLU A 272 -20.60 -12.76 -36.52
CA GLU A 272 -19.51 -13.53 -35.92
C GLU A 272 -19.04 -12.90 -34.61
N GLN A 273 -18.63 -13.74 -33.65
CA GLN A 273 -18.06 -13.29 -32.37
C GLN A 273 -16.57 -12.95 -32.53
N ARG A 274 -16.28 -11.82 -33.18
CA ARG A 274 -14.92 -11.36 -33.49
C ARG A 274 -14.52 -10.10 -32.73
N CYS A 275 -15.15 -9.88 -31.58
CA CYS A 275 -14.87 -8.74 -30.72
C CYS A 275 -15.00 -9.15 -29.25
N ILE A 276 -14.18 -8.58 -28.38
CA ILE A 276 -14.30 -8.71 -26.92
C ILE A 276 -14.71 -7.35 -26.37
N GLY A 277 -15.88 -7.29 -25.71
CA GLY A 277 -16.28 -6.17 -24.90
C GLY A 277 -15.67 -6.26 -23.51
N ILE A 278 -15.01 -5.20 -23.07
CA ILE A 278 -14.41 -5.06 -21.75
C ILE A 278 -15.13 -3.94 -21.02
N ASN A 279 -15.73 -4.26 -19.86
CA ASN A 279 -16.32 -3.31 -18.95
C ASN A 279 -15.62 -3.44 -17.59
N ALA A 280 -14.94 -2.40 -17.15
CA ALA A 280 -14.24 -2.39 -15.89
C ALA A 280 -14.57 -1.14 -15.07
N LYS A 281 -14.67 -1.31 -13.75
CA LYS A 281 -14.76 -0.23 -12.78
C LYS A 281 -13.50 -0.28 -11.91
N ILE A 282 -12.69 0.78 -11.99
CA ILE A 282 -11.44 0.92 -11.25
C ILE A 282 -11.64 1.96 -10.15
N LEU A 283 -11.22 1.64 -8.94
CA LEU A 283 -11.09 2.58 -7.84
C LEU A 283 -9.67 3.14 -7.84
N LEU A 284 -9.56 4.44 -7.94
CA LEU A 284 -8.31 5.18 -7.71
C LEU A 284 -8.38 5.81 -6.32
N SER A 285 -7.41 5.54 -5.48
CA SER A 285 -7.27 6.12 -4.15
C SER A 285 -5.94 6.86 -4.05
N CYS A 286 -5.99 8.08 -3.50
CA CYS A 286 -4.83 8.95 -3.38
C CYS A 286 -4.72 9.45 -1.95
N GLU A 287 -3.58 9.19 -1.30
CA GLU A 287 -3.17 9.81 -0.04
C GLU A 287 -2.16 10.91 -0.35
N SER A 288 -2.46 12.15 0.01
CA SER A 288 -1.60 13.31 -0.27
C SER A 288 -0.92 13.85 0.98
N TYR A 289 0.32 14.27 0.81
CA TYR A 289 1.20 14.71 1.89
C TYR A 289 2.02 15.93 1.43
N CYS A 290 2.14 16.94 2.30
CA CYS A 290 3.04 18.07 2.06
C CYS A 290 4.14 18.06 3.12
N SER A 291 5.39 18.23 2.68
CA SER A 291 6.51 18.42 3.58
C SER A 291 6.50 19.84 4.14
N ASN A 292 6.37 19.98 5.45
CA ASN A 292 6.46 21.24 6.16
C ASN A 292 7.49 21.14 7.28
N GLU A 293 8.22 22.22 7.51
CA GLU A 293 8.99 22.38 8.72
C GLU A 293 8.10 22.94 9.80
N ILE A 294 7.80 22.12 10.81
CA ILE A 294 6.95 22.53 11.92
C ILE A 294 7.85 22.94 13.09
N PRO A 295 7.80 24.21 13.52
CA PRO A 295 8.49 24.63 14.74
C PRO A 295 7.73 24.04 15.94
N MET A 296 8.47 23.39 16.83
CA MET A 296 7.93 22.68 17.99
C MET A 296 8.82 22.89 19.19
N ILE A 297 8.23 22.80 20.38
CA ILE A 297 8.97 22.84 21.63
C ILE A 297 9.04 21.44 22.21
N SER A 298 10.25 20.90 22.31
CA SER A 298 10.50 19.58 22.91
C SER A 298 10.66 19.65 24.43
N ASP A 299 11.12 20.78 24.95
CA ASP A 299 11.29 21.00 26.37
C ASP A 299 11.24 22.49 26.72
N ALA A 300 10.89 22.81 27.98
CA ALA A 300 10.86 24.16 28.48
C ALA A 300 11.12 24.15 29.98
N PHE A 301 11.64 25.25 30.53
CA PHE A 301 11.71 25.45 31.97
C PHE A 301 11.62 26.96 32.34
N SER A 302 11.17 27.25 33.54
CA SER A 302 11.17 28.61 34.04
C SER A 302 12.46 28.89 34.82
N ARG A 303 13.00 30.10 34.63
CA ARG A 303 14.20 30.54 35.34
C ARG A 303 13.91 31.02 36.77
N LYS A 304 12.67 31.33 37.09
CA LYS A 304 12.34 32.02 38.36
C LYS A 304 11.37 31.29 39.27
N PHE A 305 10.43 30.56 38.69
CA PHE A 305 9.34 29.92 39.41
C PHE A 305 9.26 28.43 39.09
N GLU A 306 8.68 27.64 40.00
CA GLU A 306 8.36 26.24 39.65
C GLU A 306 7.35 26.20 38.52
N ALA A 307 7.55 25.30 37.57
CA ALA A 307 6.68 25.11 36.44
C ALA A 307 6.29 23.63 36.27
N ASP A 308 5.02 23.39 36.03
CA ASP A 308 4.51 22.08 35.63
C ASP A 308 4.38 22.02 34.10
N ILE A 309 5.05 21.03 33.47
CA ILE A 309 5.14 20.91 32.03
C ILE A 309 4.47 19.62 31.63
N LYS A 310 3.38 19.74 30.86
CA LYS A 310 2.71 18.60 30.29
C LYS A 310 3.27 18.28 28.91
N ARG A 311 3.63 17.01 28.70
CA ARG A 311 4.17 16.52 27.43
C ARG A 311 3.22 15.53 26.81
N LYS A 312 3.23 15.50 25.47
CA LYS A 312 2.49 14.56 24.65
C LYS A 312 3.42 13.98 23.60
N ASN A 313 3.41 12.66 23.46
CA ASN A 313 4.11 12.01 22.37
C ASN A 313 3.24 12.03 21.13
N LEU A 314 3.75 12.60 20.06
CA LEU A 314 3.12 12.59 18.73
C LEU A 314 3.99 11.79 17.77
N ALA A 315 3.33 10.95 16.99
CA ALA A 315 3.96 10.16 15.93
C ALA A 315 3.83 10.92 14.59
N PHE A 316 4.94 11.39 14.09
CA PHE A 316 5.04 12.02 12.78
C PHE A 316 5.42 10.98 11.74
N GLU A 317 4.74 11.00 10.63
CA GLU A 317 5.10 10.22 9.45
C GLU A 317 5.68 11.17 8.40
N LYS A 318 6.74 10.75 7.75
CA LYS A 318 7.34 11.46 6.63
C LYS A 318 7.41 10.52 5.42
N ILE A 319 6.81 10.93 4.31
CA ILE A 319 7.05 10.27 3.04
C ILE A 319 8.45 10.66 2.57
N THR A 320 9.31 9.67 2.36
CA THR A 320 10.70 9.89 1.96
C THR A 320 10.92 9.66 0.49
N ASN A 321 10.11 8.80 -0.12
CA ASN A 321 10.15 8.51 -1.54
C ASN A 321 8.85 7.87 -2.01
N THR A 322 8.51 8.08 -3.28
CA THR A 322 7.46 7.36 -4.01
C THR A 322 8.08 6.60 -5.15
N ILE A 323 7.66 5.36 -5.34
CA ILE A 323 8.20 4.44 -6.34
C ILE A 323 7.07 4.07 -7.29
N SER A 324 7.33 4.21 -8.58
CA SER A 324 6.48 3.70 -9.66
C SER A 324 7.37 3.20 -10.78
N GLU A 325 7.76 1.93 -10.70
CA GLU A 325 8.77 1.34 -11.58
C GLU A 325 8.31 -0.02 -12.11
N LYS A 326 8.97 -0.48 -13.18
CA LYS A 326 8.82 -1.83 -13.71
C LYS A 326 10.16 -2.55 -13.67
N PHE A 327 10.13 -3.82 -13.33
CA PHE A 327 11.31 -4.68 -13.36
C PHE A 327 11.02 -6.05 -13.95
N ASN A 328 12.05 -6.67 -14.51
CA ASN A 328 11.95 -7.96 -15.18
C ASN A 328 12.48 -9.08 -14.29
N CYS A 329 11.75 -10.17 -14.24
CA CYS A 329 12.13 -11.41 -13.60
C CYS A 329 12.19 -12.52 -14.65
N LYS A 330 13.36 -13.15 -14.81
CA LYS A 330 13.57 -14.30 -15.70
C LYS A 330 13.88 -15.52 -14.89
N LYS A 331 13.16 -16.61 -15.13
CA LYS A 331 13.33 -17.88 -14.42
C LYS A 331 13.22 -19.06 -15.36
N SER A 332 14.20 -19.96 -15.28
CA SER A 332 14.13 -21.24 -15.96
C SER A 332 13.38 -22.25 -15.10
N ILE A 333 12.47 -22.98 -15.71
CA ILE A 333 11.67 -24.04 -15.09
C ILE A 333 11.96 -25.34 -15.81
N ASP A 334 12.45 -26.33 -15.08
CA ASP A 334 12.58 -27.70 -15.56
C ASP A 334 11.24 -28.44 -15.38
N LEU A 335 10.85 -29.20 -16.39
CA LEU A 335 9.59 -29.91 -16.47
C LEU A 335 9.83 -31.39 -16.29
N ASP A 336 8.95 -32.07 -15.57
CA ASP A 336 9.03 -33.50 -15.29
C ASP A 336 8.52 -34.36 -16.46
N PHE A 337 8.08 -33.73 -17.56
CA PHE A 337 7.53 -34.37 -18.77
C PHE A 337 7.84 -33.51 -20.02
N ASN A 338 7.75 -34.13 -21.17
CA ASN A 338 7.91 -33.44 -22.44
C ASN A 338 6.62 -32.71 -22.84
N ILE A 339 6.76 -31.48 -23.27
CA ILE A 339 5.67 -30.64 -23.76
C ILE A 339 5.71 -30.65 -25.30
N ASN A 340 4.55 -30.88 -25.91
CA ASN A 340 4.37 -30.67 -27.33
C ASN A 340 4.07 -29.21 -27.66
N ASN A 341 3.12 -28.61 -26.94
CA ASN A 341 2.72 -27.24 -27.15
C ASN A 341 2.35 -26.56 -25.81
N ILE A 342 2.75 -25.31 -25.64
CA ILE A 342 2.30 -24.45 -24.52
C ILE A 342 1.16 -23.58 -25.01
N ILE A 343 0.03 -23.69 -24.34
CA ILE A 343 -1.20 -22.93 -24.66
C ILE A 343 -1.14 -21.55 -24.02
N ASP A 344 -0.88 -21.50 -22.70
CA ASP A 344 -0.79 -20.24 -21.95
C ASP A 344 0.15 -20.37 -20.75
N VAL A 345 0.78 -19.26 -20.41
CA VAL A 345 1.57 -19.12 -19.20
C VAL A 345 1.17 -17.81 -18.50
N TRP A 346 0.92 -17.89 -17.21
CA TRP A 346 0.60 -16.73 -16.38
C TRP A 346 1.32 -16.78 -15.06
N CYS A 347 1.51 -15.61 -14.47
CA CYS A 347 2.08 -15.47 -13.15
C CYS A 347 1.11 -14.74 -12.21
N SER A 348 1.17 -15.05 -10.93
CA SER A 348 0.50 -14.31 -9.87
C SER A 348 1.44 -14.12 -8.68
N VAL A 349 1.38 -12.95 -8.05
CA VAL A 349 2.15 -12.64 -6.84
C VAL A 349 1.46 -13.29 -5.65
N GLN A 350 2.13 -14.26 -5.01
CA GLN A 350 1.59 -14.95 -3.83
C GLN A 350 1.91 -14.19 -2.54
N ASN A 351 3.18 -13.88 -2.33
CA ASN A 351 3.67 -13.19 -1.15
C ASN A 351 4.58 -12.05 -1.57
N CYS A 352 4.58 -11.00 -0.77
CA CYS A 352 5.48 -9.87 -0.93
C CYS A 352 5.94 -9.41 0.45
N TYR A 353 7.24 -9.18 0.60
CA TYR A 353 7.88 -8.71 1.81
C TYR A 353 8.82 -7.57 1.48
N THR A 354 8.87 -6.58 2.34
CA THR A 354 9.83 -5.49 2.25
C THR A 354 10.81 -5.55 3.41
N LYS A 355 12.08 -5.34 3.12
CA LYS A 355 13.15 -5.22 4.11
C LYS A 355 14.00 -4.01 3.76
N PHE A 356 14.37 -3.24 4.78
CA PHE A 356 15.34 -2.15 4.63
C PHE A 356 16.67 -2.64 5.17
N ASP A 357 17.72 -2.61 4.33
CA ASP A 357 19.03 -3.15 4.66
C ASP A 357 20.10 -2.43 3.83
N ASP A 358 21.19 -1.98 4.49
CA ASP A 358 22.37 -1.40 3.87
C ASP A 358 22.09 -0.35 2.78
N GLY A 359 21.27 0.66 3.13
CA GLY A 359 20.90 1.74 2.21
C GLY A 359 20.03 1.32 1.01
N LYS A 360 19.33 0.19 1.12
CA LYS A 360 18.42 -0.32 0.10
C LYS A 360 17.12 -0.81 0.71
N MET A 361 16.04 -0.58 -0.03
CA MET A 361 14.80 -1.31 0.17
C MET A 361 14.83 -2.55 -0.70
N VAL A 362 14.75 -3.71 -0.08
CA VAL A 362 14.67 -5.01 -0.77
C VAL A 362 13.22 -5.46 -0.76
N VAL A 363 12.65 -5.59 -1.94
CA VAL A 363 11.33 -6.17 -2.15
C VAL A 363 11.51 -7.59 -2.63
N SER A 364 11.01 -8.55 -1.88
CA SER A 364 11.11 -9.98 -2.21
C SER A 364 9.76 -10.66 -2.11
N GLY A 365 9.58 -11.75 -2.83
CA GLY A 365 8.32 -12.48 -2.81
C GLY A 365 8.36 -13.72 -3.68
N THR A 366 7.20 -14.37 -3.77
CA THR A 366 7.02 -15.58 -4.57
C THR A 366 6.00 -15.34 -5.68
N LEU A 367 6.39 -15.65 -6.90
CA LEU A 367 5.51 -15.74 -8.07
C LEU A 367 5.06 -17.18 -8.23
N MET A 368 3.75 -17.41 -8.30
CA MET A 368 3.21 -18.66 -8.77
C MET A 368 3.05 -18.60 -10.28
N THR A 369 3.79 -19.41 -10.99
CA THR A 369 3.69 -19.55 -12.45
C THR A 369 2.82 -20.73 -12.80
N GLY A 370 1.66 -20.47 -13.43
CA GLY A 370 0.78 -21.50 -14.00
C GLY A 370 1.12 -21.73 -15.47
N ILE A 371 1.27 -22.98 -15.86
CA ILE A 371 1.58 -23.40 -17.22
C ILE A 371 0.50 -24.34 -17.69
N PHE A 372 -0.16 -23.94 -18.77
CA PHE A 372 -1.19 -24.71 -19.45
C PHE A 372 -0.66 -25.17 -20.80
N ALA A 373 -0.58 -26.47 -21.03
CA ALA A 373 0.12 -27.07 -22.16
C ALA A 373 -0.58 -28.34 -22.61
N CYS A 374 -0.13 -28.90 -23.74
CA CYS A 374 -0.43 -30.27 -24.17
C CYS A 374 0.83 -31.12 -24.11
N ASP A 375 0.67 -32.38 -23.71
CA ASP A 375 1.72 -33.39 -23.77
C ASP A 375 1.96 -33.91 -25.19
N GLU A 376 2.85 -34.88 -25.34
CA GLU A 376 3.18 -35.51 -26.61
C GLU A 376 1.98 -36.19 -27.29
N ASN A 377 0.93 -36.55 -26.56
CA ASN A 377 -0.29 -37.16 -27.04
C ASN A 377 -1.42 -36.13 -27.27
N ASN A 378 -1.11 -34.82 -27.22
CA ASN A 378 -2.07 -33.71 -27.25
C ASN A 378 -3.10 -33.72 -26.08
N ILE A 379 -2.77 -34.39 -24.98
CA ILE A 379 -3.61 -34.38 -23.79
C ILE A 379 -3.37 -33.08 -23.00
N PRO A 380 -4.42 -32.35 -22.61
CA PRO A 380 -4.27 -31.14 -21.80
C PRO A 380 -3.64 -31.41 -20.44
N ILE A 381 -2.65 -30.61 -20.09
CA ILE A 381 -1.95 -30.66 -18.82
C ILE A 381 -1.85 -29.24 -18.21
N TYR A 382 -1.93 -29.21 -16.91
CA TYR A 382 -1.74 -28.01 -16.13
C TYR A 382 -0.83 -28.29 -14.94
N PHE A 383 0.09 -27.39 -14.66
CA PHE A 383 0.94 -27.43 -13.48
C PHE A 383 1.34 -26.06 -13.02
N GLU A 384 1.72 -25.95 -11.75
CA GLU A 384 2.17 -24.71 -11.13
C GLU A 384 3.56 -24.89 -10.54
N LYS A 385 4.37 -23.85 -10.70
CA LYS A 385 5.70 -23.77 -10.07
C LYS A 385 5.87 -22.43 -9.35
N PRO A 386 6.20 -22.46 -8.05
CA PRO A 386 6.60 -21.26 -7.34
C PRO A 386 8.02 -20.83 -7.77
N THR A 387 8.22 -19.53 -7.92
CA THR A 387 9.52 -18.94 -8.21
C THR A 387 9.70 -17.67 -7.41
N ASP A 388 10.84 -17.50 -6.76
CA ASP A 388 11.10 -16.33 -5.94
C ASP A 388 11.65 -15.19 -6.80
N PHE A 389 11.27 -13.97 -6.43
CA PHE A 389 11.82 -12.75 -7.00
C PHE A 389 12.41 -11.86 -5.91
N GLU A 390 13.38 -11.05 -6.29
CA GLU A 390 13.97 -10.02 -5.45
C GLU A 390 14.26 -8.79 -6.29
N TYR A 391 13.89 -7.61 -5.78
CA TYR A 391 14.16 -6.33 -6.40
C TYR A 391 14.72 -5.36 -5.37
N LYS A 392 15.81 -4.67 -5.71
CA LYS A 392 16.52 -3.75 -4.81
C LYS A 392 16.39 -2.33 -5.30
N ILE A 393 15.89 -1.47 -4.45
CA ILE A 393 15.68 -0.06 -4.70
C ILE A 393 16.63 0.74 -3.80
N PRO A 394 17.44 1.66 -4.34
CA PRO A 394 18.26 2.53 -3.51
C PRO A 394 17.40 3.32 -2.54
N PHE A 395 17.80 3.37 -1.28
CA PHE A 395 17.10 4.06 -0.23
C PHE A 395 18.10 4.82 0.64
N ASN A 396 17.87 6.11 0.84
CA ASN A 396 18.70 6.90 1.73
C ASN A 396 18.36 6.55 3.18
N GLU A 397 19.37 6.34 4.00
CA GLU A 397 19.18 6.11 5.44
C GLU A 397 18.39 7.26 6.07
N THR A 398 17.44 6.90 6.91
CA THR A 398 16.54 7.81 7.61
C THR A 398 16.81 7.78 9.12
N MET A 399 16.37 8.82 9.82
CA MET A 399 16.49 8.89 11.28
C MET A 399 15.40 8.12 12.01
N GLY A 400 14.37 7.61 11.30
CA GLY A 400 13.22 6.90 11.85
C GLY A 400 13.13 5.47 11.39
N ILE A 401 12.02 4.83 11.71
CA ILE A 401 11.72 3.45 11.30
C ILE A 401 11.02 3.51 9.92
N PRO A 402 11.72 3.09 8.84
CA PRO A 402 11.10 3.07 7.53
C PRO A 402 10.07 1.94 7.42
N HIS A 403 8.96 2.20 6.75
CA HIS A 403 7.97 1.20 6.38
C HIS A 403 7.42 1.47 4.97
N CYS A 404 6.96 0.41 4.32
CA CYS A 404 6.44 0.45 2.97
C CYS A 404 5.43 -0.68 2.78
N ASP A 405 4.30 -0.37 2.11
CA ASP A 405 3.31 -1.35 1.66
C ASP A 405 3.24 -1.32 0.13
N PRO A 406 4.13 -2.06 -0.57
CA PRO A 406 4.19 -2.03 -2.02
C PRO A 406 3.00 -2.76 -2.64
N GLN A 407 2.43 -2.16 -3.67
CA GLN A 407 1.54 -2.83 -4.60
C GLN A 407 2.39 -3.40 -5.74
N ILE A 408 2.40 -4.73 -5.89
CA ILE A 408 3.13 -5.41 -6.97
C ILE A 408 2.13 -6.12 -7.85
N GLU A 409 2.20 -5.82 -9.15
CA GLU A 409 1.29 -6.35 -10.15
C GLU A 409 2.08 -6.99 -11.31
N VAL A 410 1.52 -8.07 -11.86
CA VAL A 410 2.07 -8.67 -13.08
C VAL A 410 1.61 -7.85 -14.27
N VAL A 411 2.55 -7.16 -14.91
CA VAL A 411 2.33 -6.36 -16.11
C VAL A 411 2.25 -7.25 -17.36
N SER A 412 3.21 -8.16 -17.48
CA SER A 412 3.23 -9.13 -18.55
C SER A 412 3.90 -10.44 -18.13
N CYS A 413 3.47 -11.52 -18.75
CA CYS A 413 4.09 -12.83 -18.62
C CYS A 413 4.24 -13.46 -20.01
N GLY A 414 5.42 -13.98 -20.28
CA GLY A 414 5.77 -14.67 -21.51
C GLY A 414 6.70 -15.84 -21.24
N PHE A 415 6.98 -16.62 -22.25
CA PHE A 415 7.87 -17.79 -22.16
C PHE A 415 8.70 -17.98 -23.41
N THR A 416 9.80 -18.70 -23.24
CA THR A 416 10.63 -19.21 -24.34
C THR A 416 10.91 -20.70 -24.09
N ILE A 417 10.64 -21.56 -25.06
CA ILE A 417 10.95 -22.98 -24.98
C ILE A 417 12.45 -23.15 -25.23
N ILE A 418 13.19 -23.66 -24.23
CA ILE A 418 14.62 -23.96 -24.33
C ILE A 418 14.82 -25.40 -24.85
N SER A 419 14.02 -26.35 -24.33
CA SER A 419 14.00 -27.76 -24.78
C SER A 419 12.63 -28.37 -24.48
N ALA A 420 12.39 -29.59 -24.91
CA ALA A 420 11.14 -30.31 -24.64
C ALA A 420 10.79 -30.41 -23.15
N ALA A 421 11.79 -30.35 -22.26
CA ALA A 421 11.61 -30.44 -20.80
C ALA A 421 12.08 -29.18 -20.05
N LYS A 422 12.31 -28.06 -20.77
CA LYS A 422 12.77 -26.82 -20.10
C LYS A 422 12.24 -25.57 -20.77
N ILE A 423 11.70 -24.66 -19.97
CA ILE A 423 11.19 -23.38 -20.43
C ILE A 423 11.82 -22.24 -19.61
N GLU A 424 11.93 -21.07 -20.22
CA GLU A 424 12.27 -19.84 -19.53
C GLU A 424 11.04 -18.93 -19.48
N ILE A 425 10.70 -18.47 -18.29
CA ILE A 425 9.58 -17.55 -18.04
C ILE A 425 10.15 -16.15 -17.93
N HIS A 426 9.50 -15.22 -18.62
CA HIS A 426 9.82 -13.80 -18.61
C HIS A 426 8.63 -13.06 -18.02
N THR A 427 8.77 -12.54 -16.80
CA THR A 427 7.71 -11.80 -16.12
C THR A 427 8.15 -10.35 -15.93
N GLU A 428 7.34 -9.41 -16.40
CA GLU A 428 7.48 -8.00 -16.07
C GLU A 428 6.55 -7.68 -14.90
N LEU A 429 7.11 -7.13 -13.83
CA LEU A 429 6.40 -6.73 -12.62
C LEU A 429 6.40 -5.22 -12.49
N GLY A 430 5.25 -4.63 -12.19
CA GLY A 430 5.11 -3.24 -11.79
C GLY A 430 5.11 -3.12 -10.26
N ILE A 431 5.80 -2.14 -9.73
CA ILE A 431 5.81 -1.79 -8.32
C ILE A 431 5.35 -0.35 -8.14
N ASN A 432 4.36 -0.15 -7.27
CA ASN A 432 3.95 1.15 -6.76
C ASN A 432 4.04 1.13 -5.24
N ALA A 433 4.74 2.11 -4.67
CA ALA A 433 4.92 2.18 -3.23
C ALA A 433 5.24 3.60 -2.75
N GLY A 434 4.67 4.00 -1.62
CA GLY A 434 5.18 5.08 -0.79
C GLY A 434 6.11 4.51 0.27
N ILE A 435 7.27 5.12 0.48
CA ILE A 435 8.17 4.81 1.59
C ILE A 435 7.97 5.88 2.66
N TYR A 436 7.58 5.44 3.83
CA TYR A 436 7.29 6.28 4.99
C TYR A 436 8.31 6.04 6.08
N GLU A 437 8.66 7.11 6.77
CA GLU A 437 9.45 7.08 8.00
C GLU A 437 8.59 7.55 9.15
N LYS A 438 8.53 6.76 10.23
CA LYS A 438 7.81 7.10 11.44
C LYS A 438 8.78 7.55 12.53
N LYS A 439 8.52 8.72 13.13
CA LYS A 439 9.29 9.27 14.24
C LYS A 439 8.35 9.73 15.36
N GLU A 440 8.57 9.23 16.56
CA GLU A 440 7.87 9.70 17.75
C GLU A 440 8.65 10.85 18.38
N ILE A 441 7.96 11.97 18.67
CA ILE A 441 8.54 13.17 19.26
C ILE A 441 7.71 13.54 20.49
N SER A 442 8.40 13.72 21.63
CA SER A 442 7.79 14.22 22.85
C SER A 442 7.77 15.74 22.80
N LEU A 443 6.58 16.34 22.84
CA LEU A 443 6.36 17.78 22.71
C LEU A 443 5.68 18.35 23.94
N VAL A 444 6.00 19.59 24.26
CA VAL A 444 5.31 20.37 25.29
C VAL A 444 3.94 20.78 24.75
N CYS A 445 2.87 20.34 25.42
CA CYS A 445 1.49 20.69 25.05
C CYS A 445 0.81 21.67 26.02
N ASP A 446 1.33 21.78 27.24
CA ASP A 446 0.84 22.75 28.23
C ASP A 446 1.96 23.06 29.21
N MET A 447 1.95 24.30 29.76
CA MET A 447 2.91 24.74 30.77
C MET A 447 2.19 25.67 31.75
N GLU A 448 2.25 25.33 33.04
CA GLU A 448 1.72 26.12 34.11
C GLU A 448 2.86 26.57 35.06
N VAL A 449 3.04 27.85 35.22
CA VAL A 449 4.07 28.42 36.14
C VAL A 449 3.39 28.90 37.40
N ASP A 450 3.86 28.42 38.56
CA ASP A 450 3.36 28.82 39.87
C ASP A 450 4.16 30.01 40.39
N GLU A 451 3.66 31.23 40.16
CA GLU A 451 4.30 32.48 40.61
C GLU A 451 4.42 32.58 42.14
N ASN A 452 3.68 31.76 42.91
CA ASN A 452 3.78 31.71 44.36
C ASN A 452 4.90 30.82 44.87
N LYS A 453 5.53 30.06 43.97
CA LYS A 453 6.62 29.15 44.29
C LYS A 453 7.92 29.55 43.58
N PRO A 454 8.66 30.56 44.10
CA PRO A 454 9.96 30.89 43.51
C PRO A 454 10.97 29.77 43.72
N ILE A 455 11.79 29.51 42.68
CA ILE A 455 12.88 28.55 42.75
C ILE A 455 13.87 29.01 43.84
N LYS A 456 14.18 28.12 44.77
CA LYS A 456 15.11 28.39 45.86
C LYS A 456 16.55 28.46 45.33
N ARG A 457 17.13 29.63 45.32
CA ARG A 457 18.54 29.84 44.96
C ARG A 457 19.35 30.22 46.19
N ASP A 458 20.61 29.77 46.22
CA ASP A 458 21.55 30.24 47.22
C ASP A 458 21.99 31.69 46.86
N LYS A 459 21.45 32.64 47.56
CA LYS A 459 21.72 34.09 47.35
C LYS A 459 23.20 34.47 47.57
N LYS A 460 24.03 33.56 48.07
CA LYS A 460 25.47 33.81 48.31
C LYS A 460 26.32 33.41 47.09
N CYS A 461 25.77 32.70 46.13
CA CYS A 461 26.48 32.26 44.92
C CYS A 461 25.89 32.97 43.68
N ALA A 462 26.69 33.84 43.07
CA ALA A 462 26.30 34.50 41.81
C ALA A 462 26.65 33.58 40.58
N MET A 463 27.54 32.62 40.77
CA MET A 463 28.03 31.77 39.69
C MET A 463 28.50 30.41 40.23
N VAL A 464 28.24 29.35 39.45
CA VAL A 464 28.70 27.96 39.74
C VAL A 464 29.69 27.55 38.68
N ILE A 465 30.75 26.84 39.10
CA ILE A 465 31.65 26.15 38.18
C ILE A 465 31.16 24.73 38.02
N TYR A 466 30.87 24.35 36.77
CA TYR A 466 30.40 23.01 36.42
C TYR A 466 31.37 22.35 35.44
N TYR A 467 31.67 21.07 35.64
CA TYR A 467 32.43 20.27 34.69
C TYR A 467 31.50 19.34 33.92
N ALA A 468 31.42 19.54 32.61
CA ALA A 468 30.52 18.79 31.76
C ALA A 468 30.95 17.31 31.66
N GLY A 469 30.00 16.40 31.86
CA GLY A 469 30.16 14.96 31.62
C GLY A 469 30.03 14.59 30.14
N GLU A 470 30.27 13.32 29.82
CA GLU A 470 30.20 12.80 28.42
C GLU A 470 28.83 12.99 27.76
N ASN A 471 27.76 12.93 28.53
CA ASN A 471 26.39 12.98 28.01
C ASN A 471 25.66 14.28 28.36
N ASP A 472 26.34 15.24 28.99
CA ASP A 472 25.71 16.51 29.33
C ASP A 472 25.56 17.38 28.10
N THR A 473 24.35 17.93 27.91
CA THR A 473 24.11 19.01 26.97
C THR A 473 24.07 20.37 27.69
N LEU A 474 24.34 21.44 26.96
CA LEU A 474 24.25 22.79 27.52
C LEU A 474 22.83 23.08 28.02
N TRP A 475 21.81 22.53 27.35
CA TRP A 475 20.41 22.58 27.75
C TRP A 475 20.18 21.92 29.13
N ASP A 476 20.68 20.70 29.33
CA ASP A 476 20.52 19.96 30.59
C ASP A 476 21.16 20.72 31.77
N ILE A 477 22.30 21.35 31.53
CA ILE A 477 23.00 22.16 32.51
C ILE A 477 22.18 23.43 32.81
N ALA A 478 21.70 24.14 31.80
CA ALA A 478 20.85 25.29 31.94
C ALA A 478 19.57 24.96 32.72
N HIS A 479 18.91 23.86 32.39
CA HIS A 479 17.72 23.36 33.06
C HIS A 479 18.00 23.02 34.55
N LYS A 480 19.09 22.28 34.82
CA LYS A 480 19.49 21.89 36.17
C LYS A 480 19.68 23.08 37.12
N PHE A 481 20.26 24.15 36.59
CA PHE A 481 20.53 25.37 37.38
C PHE A 481 19.48 26.45 37.21
N SER A 482 18.43 26.22 36.42
CA SER A 482 17.42 27.21 36.03
C SER A 482 18.06 28.52 35.54
N ALA A 483 19.12 28.40 34.73
CA ALA A 483 19.92 29.52 34.23
C ALA A 483 19.61 29.79 32.75
N SER A 484 19.85 31.02 32.29
CA SER A 484 19.68 31.35 30.89
C SER A 484 20.76 30.66 30.03
N LEU A 485 20.31 29.96 28.96
CA LEU A 485 21.20 29.33 27.98
C LEU A 485 22.13 30.37 27.34
N ASN A 486 21.59 31.51 26.94
CA ASN A 486 22.31 32.61 26.32
C ASN A 486 23.35 33.22 27.26
N GLU A 487 23.01 33.38 28.55
CA GLU A 487 23.97 33.87 29.53
C GLU A 487 25.11 32.90 29.79
N ILE A 488 24.83 31.60 29.88
CA ILE A 488 25.88 30.58 29.98
C ILE A 488 26.79 30.65 28.76
N MET A 489 26.28 30.71 27.54
CA MET A 489 27.08 30.84 26.33
C MET A 489 27.94 32.09 26.30
N SER A 490 27.34 33.23 26.65
CA SER A 490 28.02 34.54 26.67
C SER A 490 29.18 34.58 27.65
N VAL A 491 29.00 34.14 28.91
CA VAL A 491 30.02 34.13 29.97
C VAL A 491 31.17 33.16 29.59
N ASN A 492 30.89 32.06 28.94
CA ASN A 492 31.86 31.07 28.52
C ASN A 492 32.46 31.30 27.11
N LYS A 493 32.05 32.41 26.45
CA LYS A 493 32.48 32.76 25.08
C LYS A 493 32.30 31.60 24.10
N MET A 494 31.06 31.03 24.11
CA MET A 494 30.69 29.89 23.25
C MET A 494 29.93 30.41 22.04
N ASP A 495 30.28 29.93 20.85
CA ASP A 495 29.62 30.26 19.57
C ASP A 495 28.56 29.18 19.20
N SER A 496 28.59 28.00 19.86
CA SER A 496 27.64 26.90 19.68
C SER A 496 27.29 26.25 21.01
N GLU A 497 26.22 25.47 21.03
CA GLU A 497 25.78 24.69 22.20
C GLU A 497 26.60 23.42 22.42
N ASP A 498 27.55 23.13 21.53
CA ASP A 498 28.36 21.91 21.60
C ASP A 498 29.29 21.91 22.79
N LEU A 499 29.25 20.82 23.58
CA LEU A 499 30.11 20.62 24.74
C LEU A 499 31.17 19.53 24.47
N CYS A 500 32.42 19.83 24.83
CA CYS A 500 33.43 18.78 24.94
C CYS A 500 33.42 18.20 26.36
N ASN A 501 33.59 16.88 26.46
CA ASN A 501 33.73 16.16 27.74
C ASN A 501 34.82 16.81 28.60
N GLY A 502 34.51 17.02 29.90
CA GLY A 502 35.44 17.64 30.83
C GLY A 502 35.57 19.16 30.72
N LYS A 503 34.83 19.81 29.83
CA LYS A 503 34.83 21.28 29.70
C LYS A 503 34.32 21.93 30.98
N MET A 504 35.10 22.85 31.52
CA MET A 504 34.71 23.68 32.64
C MET A 504 33.77 24.79 32.13
N LEU A 505 32.62 24.92 32.75
CA LEU A 505 31.61 25.91 32.44
C LEU A 505 31.36 26.81 33.67
N LEU A 506 31.22 28.09 33.40
CA LEU A 506 30.72 29.07 34.37
C LEU A 506 29.22 29.24 34.17
N VAL A 507 28.40 28.85 35.14
CA VAL A 507 26.96 28.93 35.12
C VAL A 507 26.49 30.10 35.98
N PRO A 508 25.98 31.19 35.40
CA PRO A 508 25.43 32.32 36.17
C PRO A 508 24.12 31.91 36.81
N LEU A 509 23.91 32.32 38.07
CA LEU A 509 22.70 32.04 38.87
C LEU A 509 21.83 33.28 39.09
N VAL A 510 21.94 34.29 38.27
CA VAL A 510 21.24 35.57 38.46
C VAL A 510 19.85 35.59 37.82
#